data_d2901b6ae473cc78b54c071a7933f758
#
_entry.id   d2901b6ae473cc78b54c071a7933f758
#
_cell.length_a   1.000
_cell.length_b   1.000
_cell.length_c   1.000
_cell.angle_alpha   90.00
_cell.angle_beta   90.00
_cell.angle_gamma   90.00
#
_symmetry.space_group_name_H-M   'P 1'
#
loop_
_entity.id
_entity.type
_entity.pdbx_description
1 polymer ?
#
loop_
_entity_poly.entity_id
_entity_poly.type
_entity_poly.pdbx_seq_one_letter_code
_entity_poly.pdbx_strand_id
1 'polypeptide(L)'
;MTTERSALRSVLGGRRVLLGVTGGIAAYKACILVRLLRLRGASVRVVMTRSAERFVGPATFAALSDHRVYTDLWEEPGVVLHVRLAHEADVAVVAPATANVIAKLAQGIADDLLTSTLLEAGCPLVLAPAMHTGMWEHPATQANVTALSSRGARIVGPAHGSLAAGDEGTGRMTEPEGILQAMEDVLAAAGDLAGTRIVVSAGPTWEPIDPVRFVGNRSTGKMGFAVAAEAFGRGAAVTLVVGPGTVEPPAGPTLVRVTTADEMRRAVLDAAEEADAVVMAAAVADFRPETAADAKIKKNHGPPQVRLVPTRDILAELGSAGDTVLVGFAAETENVEASGREKLRRKGVQLLVANEVGREGTGFGSDTDRAAILAADGEDVSMREWTKPELASAICDRLAKLLTV
;
A
#
# COMPACT_ATOMS: atom_id res chain seq x y z
N MET A 1 15.71 11.57 -8.60
CA MET A 1 15.56 11.31 -7.16
C MET A 1 14.16 11.57 -6.60
N THR A 2 13.29 12.35 -7.24
CA THR A 2 11.91 12.63 -6.79
C THR A 2 10.91 11.54 -7.21
N THR A 3 11.17 10.83 -8.28
CA THR A 3 10.26 9.83 -8.89
C THR A 3 10.22 8.49 -8.12
N GLU A 4 11.36 8.03 -7.58
CA GLU A 4 11.40 6.81 -6.77
C GLU A 4 10.72 6.96 -5.40
N ARG A 5 10.72 8.18 -4.83
CA ARG A 5 10.04 8.44 -3.55
C ARG A 5 8.51 8.44 -3.64
N SER A 6 7.93 8.68 -4.82
CA SER A 6 6.48 8.61 -5.04
C SER A 6 5.98 7.18 -5.25
N ALA A 7 6.81 6.30 -5.79
CA ALA A 7 6.47 4.92 -6.14
C ALA A 7 6.19 4.02 -4.92
N LEU A 8 6.89 4.23 -3.81
CA LEU A 8 6.72 3.47 -2.56
C LEU A 8 5.47 3.86 -1.72
N ARG A 9 4.64 4.77 -2.24
CA ARG A 9 3.51 5.38 -1.52
C ARG A 9 2.13 5.02 -2.08
N SER A 10 2.07 4.16 -3.10
CA SER A 10 0.82 3.79 -3.79
C SER A 10 0.53 2.31 -3.57
N VAL A 11 -0.75 1.95 -3.45
CA VAL A 11 -1.26 0.55 -3.47
C VAL A 11 -0.76 -0.22 -4.70
N LEU A 12 -0.41 0.52 -5.78
CA LEU A 12 0.15 -0.01 -7.01
C LEU A 12 1.68 -0.23 -6.96
N GLY A 13 2.38 0.24 -5.91
CA GLY A 13 3.83 0.09 -5.77
C GLY A 13 4.25 -1.38 -5.75
N GLY A 14 5.10 -1.79 -6.71
CA GLY A 14 5.53 -3.19 -6.87
C GLY A 14 4.50 -4.13 -7.51
N ARG A 15 3.25 -3.68 -7.75
CA ARG A 15 2.21 -4.52 -8.37
C ARG A 15 2.45 -4.72 -9.86
N ARG A 16 2.04 -5.88 -10.37
CA ARG A 16 2.10 -6.26 -11.78
C ARG A 16 0.74 -6.02 -12.41
N VAL A 17 0.67 -5.03 -13.29
CA VAL A 17 -0.55 -4.62 -13.99
C VAL A 17 -0.58 -5.24 -15.38
N LEU A 18 -1.64 -5.96 -15.72
CA LEU A 18 -1.96 -6.36 -17.08
C LEU A 18 -2.84 -5.28 -17.72
N LEU A 19 -2.32 -4.58 -18.73
CA LEU A 19 -3.06 -3.59 -19.51
C LEU A 19 -3.48 -4.15 -20.85
N GLY A 20 -4.77 -4.37 -21.04
CA GLY A 20 -5.38 -4.66 -22.34
C GLY A 20 -5.69 -3.38 -23.11
N VAL A 21 -5.17 -3.24 -24.32
CA VAL A 21 -5.49 -2.11 -25.20
C VAL A 21 -6.29 -2.60 -26.39
N THR A 22 -7.50 -2.02 -26.59
CA THR A 22 -8.39 -2.42 -27.69
C THR A 22 -8.56 -1.33 -28.73
N GLY A 23 -9.13 -1.69 -29.89
CA GLY A 23 -9.18 -0.83 -31.10
C GLY A 23 -10.21 0.30 -30.99
N GLY A 24 -9.79 1.43 -30.49
CA GLY A 24 -10.56 2.68 -30.44
C GLY A 24 -9.67 3.91 -30.40
N ILE A 25 -10.19 5.06 -30.80
CA ILE A 25 -9.44 6.31 -30.82
C ILE A 25 -8.83 6.65 -29.45
N ALA A 26 -9.51 6.26 -28.35
CA ALA A 26 -9.05 6.50 -26.99
C ALA A 26 -7.81 5.68 -26.59
N ALA A 27 -7.27 4.81 -27.47
CA ALA A 27 -6.04 4.04 -27.23
C ALA A 27 -4.83 4.94 -26.88
N TYR A 28 -4.79 6.20 -27.39
CA TYR A 28 -3.73 7.15 -27.01
C TYR A 28 -3.73 7.48 -25.51
N LYS A 29 -4.90 7.46 -24.85
CA LYS A 29 -5.01 7.70 -23.40
C LYS A 29 -4.40 6.54 -22.59
N ALA A 30 -4.38 5.34 -23.13
CA ALA A 30 -3.70 4.21 -22.49
C ALA A 30 -2.19 4.47 -22.36
N CYS A 31 -1.58 5.23 -23.25
CA CYS A 31 -0.18 5.66 -23.12
C CYS A 31 0.03 6.54 -21.89
N ILE A 32 -0.92 7.42 -21.59
CA ILE A 32 -0.90 8.26 -20.37
C ILE A 32 -1.08 7.38 -19.14
N LEU A 33 -2.03 6.43 -19.19
CA LEU A 33 -2.27 5.48 -18.10
C LEU A 33 -1.01 4.66 -17.77
N VAL A 34 -0.28 4.14 -18.77
CA VAL A 34 0.99 3.44 -18.54
C VAL A 34 1.99 4.33 -17.78
N ARG A 35 2.13 5.60 -18.17
CA ARG A 35 3.04 6.52 -17.47
C ARG A 35 2.62 6.76 -16.02
N LEU A 36 1.32 6.94 -15.77
CA LEU A 36 0.78 7.13 -14.42
C LEU A 36 1.01 5.88 -13.56
N LEU A 37 0.74 4.68 -14.08
CA LEU A 37 0.98 3.41 -13.39
C LEU A 37 2.46 3.25 -13.02
N ARG A 38 3.38 3.54 -13.94
CA ARG A 38 4.82 3.48 -13.65
C ARG A 38 5.27 4.53 -12.65
N LEU A 39 4.71 5.73 -12.68
CA LEU A 39 4.96 6.76 -11.65
C LEU A 39 4.49 6.32 -10.25
N ARG A 40 3.50 5.44 -10.17
CA ARG A 40 3.04 4.79 -8.93
C ARG A 40 3.88 3.56 -8.55
N GLY A 41 4.89 3.19 -9.34
CA GLY A 41 5.79 2.07 -9.08
C GLY A 41 5.26 0.71 -9.56
N ALA A 42 4.21 0.67 -10.38
CA ALA A 42 3.71 -0.56 -10.96
C ALA A 42 4.60 -1.05 -12.13
N SER A 43 4.70 -2.37 -12.29
CA SER A 43 5.23 -3.04 -13.49
C SER A 43 4.07 -3.29 -14.45
N VAL A 44 4.13 -2.75 -15.67
CA VAL A 44 3.00 -2.84 -16.63
C VAL A 44 3.34 -3.79 -17.77
N ARG A 45 2.52 -4.84 -17.95
CA ARG A 45 2.52 -5.72 -19.12
C ARG A 45 1.37 -5.30 -20.04
N VAL A 46 1.68 -5.04 -21.31
CA VAL A 46 0.69 -4.58 -22.27
C VAL A 46 0.37 -5.70 -23.27
N VAL A 47 -0.92 -5.97 -23.42
CA VAL A 47 -1.49 -6.84 -24.44
C VAL A 47 -2.38 -6.02 -25.35
N MET A 48 -2.11 -6.01 -26.64
CA MET A 48 -2.89 -5.26 -27.63
C MET A 48 -3.70 -6.19 -28.52
N THR A 49 -4.93 -5.81 -28.80
CA THR A 49 -5.67 -6.44 -29.89
C THR A 49 -5.13 -5.95 -31.25
N ARG A 50 -5.23 -6.78 -32.29
CA ARG A 50 -4.86 -6.39 -33.68
C ARG A 50 -5.50 -5.07 -34.12
N SER A 51 -6.71 -4.77 -33.65
CA SER A 51 -7.38 -3.50 -33.97
C SER A 51 -6.76 -2.31 -33.24
N ALA A 52 -6.15 -2.51 -32.06
CA ALA A 52 -5.48 -1.43 -31.31
C ALA A 52 -4.22 -0.92 -32.02
N GLU A 53 -3.50 -1.82 -32.70
CA GLU A 53 -2.27 -1.49 -33.44
C GLU A 53 -2.50 -0.43 -34.53
N ARG A 54 -3.74 -0.27 -35.01
CA ARG A 54 -4.10 0.75 -36.01
C ARG A 54 -4.19 2.17 -35.42
N PHE A 55 -4.28 2.29 -34.09
CA PHE A 55 -4.39 3.59 -33.39
C PHE A 55 -3.09 3.97 -32.70
N VAL A 56 -2.39 3.02 -32.09
CA VAL A 56 -1.09 3.22 -31.42
C VAL A 56 -0.23 2.00 -31.70
N GLY A 57 1.00 2.21 -32.16
CA GLY A 57 1.92 1.11 -32.42
C GLY A 57 2.47 0.46 -31.16
N PRO A 58 2.76 -0.87 -31.17
CA PRO A 58 3.33 -1.60 -30.04
C PRO A 58 4.62 -1.00 -29.50
N ALA A 59 5.46 -0.41 -30.37
CA ALA A 59 6.71 0.24 -30.00
C ALA A 59 6.51 1.39 -28.98
N THR A 60 5.40 2.13 -29.10
CA THR A 60 5.06 3.22 -28.14
C THR A 60 4.85 2.66 -26.75
N PHE A 61 4.06 1.59 -26.61
CA PHE A 61 3.81 0.96 -25.33
C PHE A 61 5.05 0.26 -24.77
N ALA A 62 5.86 -0.37 -25.60
CA ALA A 62 7.12 -0.99 -25.18
C ALA A 62 8.08 0.05 -24.57
N ALA A 63 8.24 1.21 -25.21
CA ALA A 63 9.06 2.29 -24.69
C ALA A 63 8.51 2.90 -23.39
N LEU A 64 7.18 2.99 -23.24
CA LEU A 64 6.54 3.56 -22.05
C LEU A 64 6.53 2.58 -20.86
N SER A 65 6.31 1.28 -21.10
CA SER A 65 6.22 0.27 -20.04
C SER A 65 7.57 -0.30 -19.64
N ASP A 66 8.61 -0.13 -20.49
CA ASP A 66 9.92 -0.78 -20.36
C ASP A 66 9.81 -2.33 -20.41
N HIS A 67 8.80 -2.82 -21.14
CA HIS A 67 8.53 -4.23 -21.31
C HIS A 67 8.08 -4.52 -22.73
N ARG A 68 8.28 -5.79 -23.14
CA ARG A 68 7.71 -6.28 -24.40
C ARG A 68 6.18 -6.14 -24.38
N VAL A 69 5.63 -5.75 -25.53
CA VAL A 69 4.19 -5.72 -25.80
C VAL A 69 3.82 -7.00 -26.55
N TYR A 70 2.69 -7.58 -26.18
CA TYR A 70 2.19 -8.81 -26.79
C TYR A 70 0.95 -8.52 -27.62
N THR A 71 0.87 -9.14 -28.82
CA THR A 71 -0.21 -8.93 -29.78
C THR A 71 -0.84 -10.23 -30.28
N ASP A 72 -0.14 -11.37 -30.12
CA ASP A 72 -0.58 -12.67 -30.61
C ASP A 72 -0.31 -13.79 -29.58
N LEU A 73 -1.18 -14.83 -29.61
CA LEU A 73 -1.08 -16.01 -28.73
C LEU A 73 0.22 -16.81 -28.93
N TRP A 74 0.79 -16.75 -30.12
CA TRP A 74 1.87 -17.63 -30.57
C TRP A 74 3.25 -16.95 -30.59
N GLU A 75 3.38 -15.78 -29.98
CA GLU A 75 4.61 -15.00 -29.99
C GLU A 75 5.78 -15.64 -29.23
N GLU A 76 5.52 -16.56 -28.30
CA GLU A 76 6.55 -17.26 -27.52
C GLU A 76 6.36 -18.77 -27.62
N PRO A 77 7.04 -19.44 -28.58
CA PRO A 77 6.98 -20.90 -28.71
C PRO A 77 7.42 -21.62 -27.43
N GLY A 78 6.68 -22.62 -27.01
CA GLY A 78 6.98 -23.43 -25.82
C GLY A 78 6.45 -22.82 -24.48
N VAL A 79 5.80 -21.68 -24.52
CA VAL A 79 5.16 -21.04 -23.34
C VAL A 79 3.66 -20.87 -23.59
N VAL A 80 2.84 -21.24 -22.63
CA VAL A 80 1.40 -20.93 -22.67
C VAL A 80 1.23 -19.48 -22.22
N LEU A 81 1.41 -18.55 -23.17
CA LEU A 81 1.58 -17.14 -22.93
C LEU A 81 0.42 -16.50 -22.15
N HIS A 82 -0.84 -16.81 -22.50
CA HIS A 82 -2.03 -16.26 -21.83
C HIS A 82 -2.11 -16.72 -20.35
N VAL A 83 -1.72 -17.96 -20.04
CA VAL A 83 -1.71 -18.47 -18.65
C VAL A 83 -0.64 -17.75 -17.84
N ARG A 84 0.58 -17.60 -18.40
CA ARG A 84 1.66 -16.88 -17.71
C ARG A 84 1.27 -15.44 -17.42
N LEU A 85 0.76 -14.70 -18.41
CA LEU A 85 0.35 -13.30 -18.24
C LEU A 85 -0.79 -13.14 -17.22
N ALA A 86 -1.73 -14.09 -17.20
CA ALA A 86 -2.83 -14.11 -16.24
C ALA A 86 -2.33 -14.31 -14.81
N HIS A 87 -1.45 -15.31 -14.59
CA HIS A 87 -0.93 -15.63 -13.25
C HIS A 87 0.10 -14.60 -12.74
N GLU A 88 0.76 -13.87 -13.64
CA GLU A 88 1.66 -12.79 -13.26
C GLU A 88 0.93 -11.52 -12.83
N ALA A 89 -0.35 -11.35 -13.18
CA ALA A 89 -1.08 -10.11 -12.94
C ALA A 89 -1.67 -10.03 -11.52
N ASP A 90 -1.43 -8.93 -10.84
CA ASP A 90 -2.07 -8.60 -9.55
C ASP A 90 -3.39 -7.83 -9.78
N VAL A 91 -3.53 -7.17 -10.93
CA VAL A 91 -4.74 -6.49 -11.41
C VAL A 91 -4.71 -6.39 -12.93
N ALA A 92 -5.87 -6.56 -13.57
CA ALA A 92 -6.05 -6.36 -15.00
C ALA A 92 -6.90 -5.12 -15.28
N VAL A 93 -6.51 -4.36 -16.30
CA VAL A 93 -7.30 -3.20 -16.79
C VAL A 93 -7.40 -3.25 -18.31
N VAL A 94 -8.59 -3.01 -18.87
CA VAL A 94 -8.80 -2.84 -20.31
C VAL A 94 -9.16 -1.39 -20.59
N ALA A 95 -8.26 -0.69 -21.24
CA ALA A 95 -8.41 0.73 -21.56
C ALA A 95 -7.81 1.07 -22.94
N PRO A 96 -8.62 1.47 -23.91
CA PRO A 96 -10.09 1.48 -23.90
C PRO A 96 -10.71 0.05 -23.94
N ALA A 97 -11.91 -0.12 -23.36
CA ALA A 97 -12.71 -1.32 -23.52
C ALA A 97 -13.80 -1.06 -24.58
N THR A 98 -13.63 -1.63 -25.77
CA THR A 98 -14.63 -1.50 -26.85
C THR A 98 -15.83 -2.42 -26.60
N ALA A 99 -17.00 -2.09 -27.22
CA ALA A 99 -18.19 -2.94 -27.14
C ALA A 99 -17.89 -4.41 -27.56
N ASN A 100 -17.01 -4.60 -28.54
CA ASN A 100 -16.61 -5.94 -28.98
C ASN A 100 -15.92 -6.73 -27.87
N VAL A 101 -14.92 -6.16 -27.20
CA VAL A 101 -14.20 -6.84 -26.10
C VAL A 101 -15.12 -7.06 -24.89
N ILE A 102 -15.95 -6.08 -24.54
CA ILE A 102 -16.96 -6.24 -23.49
C ILE A 102 -17.90 -7.41 -23.80
N ALA A 103 -18.37 -7.51 -25.05
CA ALA A 103 -19.23 -8.63 -25.46
C ALA A 103 -18.51 -9.98 -25.39
N LYS A 104 -17.26 -10.06 -25.88
CA LYS A 104 -16.45 -11.29 -25.81
C LYS A 104 -16.26 -11.77 -24.38
N LEU A 105 -15.84 -10.86 -23.48
CA LEU A 105 -15.63 -11.19 -22.07
C LEU A 105 -16.94 -11.62 -21.39
N ALA A 106 -18.06 -10.96 -21.68
CA ALA A 106 -19.36 -11.33 -21.13
C ALA A 106 -19.82 -12.73 -21.55
N GLN A 107 -19.46 -13.15 -22.76
CA GLN A 107 -19.83 -14.45 -23.33
C GLN A 107 -18.75 -15.53 -23.15
N GLY A 108 -17.57 -15.20 -22.58
CA GLY A 108 -16.45 -16.14 -22.43
C GLY A 108 -15.77 -16.50 -23.75
N ILE A 109 -15.80 -15.62 -24.75
CA ILE A 109 -15.10 -15.82 -26.03
C ILE A 109 -13.63 -15.47 -25.88
N ALA A 110 -12.74 -16.44 -26.11
CA ALA A 110 -11.30 -16.36 -25.97
C ALA A 110 -10.59 -16.66 -27.29
N ASP A 111 -10.80 -15.80 -28.30
CA ASP A 111 -10.31 -15.97 -29.68
C ASP A 111 -9.05 -15.14 -30.01
N ASP A 112 -8.55 -14.39 -29.04
CA ASP A 112 -7.30 -13.63 -29.12
C ASP A 112 -6.51 -13.70 -27.78
N LEU A 113 -5.26 -13.22 -27.78
CA LEU A 113 -4.41 -13.26 -26.60
C LEU A 113 -5.05 -12.52 -25.41
N LEU A 114 -5.62 -11.34 -25.63
CA LEU A 114 -6.19 -10.53 -24.55
C LEU A 114 -7.37 -11.25 -23.89
N THR A 115 -8.32 -11.72 -24.68
CA THR A 115 -9.52 -12.38 -24.17
C THR A 115 -9.20 -13.72 -23.52
N SER A 116 -8.24 -14.49 -24.06
CA SER A 116 -7.73 -15.72 -23.45
C SER A 116 -7.06 -15.46 -22.10
N THR A 117 -6.21 -14.41 -22.00
CA THR A 117 -5.56 -14.03 -20.77
C THR A 117 -6.56 -13.58 -19.71
N LEU A 118 -7.54 -12.76 -20.08
CA LEU A 118 -8.55 -12.26 -19.13
C LEU A 118 -9.55 -13.33 -18.68
N LEU A 119 -9.79 -14.37 -19.50
CA LEU A 119 -10.61 -15.50 -19.09
C LEU A 119 -9.93 -16.40 -18.05
N GLU A 120 -8.59 -16.53 -18.12
CA GLU A 120 -7.75 -17.27 -17.17
C GLU A 120 -7.44 -16.46 -15.90
N ALA A 121 -7.48 -15.11 -15.97
CA ALA A 121 -7.02 -14.25 -14.88
C ALA A 121 -7.92 -14.36 -13.65
N GLY A 122 -7.33 -14.68 -12.49
CA GLY A 122 -7.99 -14.68 -11.18
C GLY A 122 -7.90 -13.33 -10.45
N CYS A 123 -7.19 -12.35 -11.01
CA CYS A 123 -7.04 -11.02 -10.40
C CYS A 123 -8.23 -10.10 -10.69
N PRO A 124 -8.41 -9.02 -9.89
CA PRO A 124 -9.45 -8.03 -10.16
C PRO A 124 -9.36 -7.42 -11.56
N LEU A 125 -10.51 -7.20 -12.21
CA LEU A 125 -10.63 -6.67 -13.55
C LEU A 125 -11.31 -5.28 -13.55
N VAL A 126 -10.66 -4.31 -14.17
CA VAL A 126 -11.18 -2.96 -14.41
C VAL A 126 -11.41 -2.77 -15.90
N LEU A 127 -12.60 -2.31 -16.29
CA LEU A 127 -12.96 -2.02 -17.66
C LEU A 127 -13.28 -0.53 -17.83
N ALA A 128 -12.59 0.14 -18.76
CA ALA A 128 -12.82 1.54 -19.11
C ALA A 128 -13.50 1.63 -20.49
N PRO A 129 -14.85 1.61 -20.56
CA PRO A 129 -15.59 1.62 -21.82
C PRO A 129 -15.28 2.86 -22.66
N ALA A 130 -15.18 2.66 -23.98
CA ALA A 130 -15.04 3.73 -24.95
C ALA A 130 -15.73 3.34 -26.27
N MET A 131 -16.81 4.04 -26.61
CA MET A 131 -17.59 3.80 -27.82
C MET A 131 -18.54 4.97 -28.06
N HIS A 132 -19.18 5.02 -29.23
CA HIS A 132 -20.22 6.00 -29.51
C HIS A 132 -21.45 5.80 -28.60
N THR A 133 -22.17 6.88 -28.26
CA THR A 133 -23.33 6.85 -27.34
C THR A 133 -24.37 5.79 -27.72
N GLY A 134 -24.76 5.72 -28.99
CA GLY A 134 -25.74 4.72 -29.43
C GLY A 134 -25.27 3.26 -29.26
N MET A 135 -23.95 3.00 -29.28
CA MET A 135 -23.39 1.69 -28.96
C MET A 135 -23.41 1.43 -27.44
N TRP A 136 -23.13 2.46 -26.65
CA TRP A 136 -23.17 2.35 -25.19
C TRP A 136 -24.58 2.07 -24.67
N GLU A 137 -25.56 2.82 -25.16
CA GLU A 137 -26.96 2.72 -24.76
C GLU A 137 -27.67 1.49 -25.34
N HIS A 138 -27.04 0.80 -26.30
CA HIS A 138 -27.62 -0.37 -26.90
C HIS A 138 -27.91 -1.47 -25.85
N PRO A 139 -29.13 -2.06 -25.84
CA PRO A 139 -29.50 -3.05 -24.82
C PRO A 139 -28.52 -4.21 -24.69
N ALA A 140 -27.94 -4.68 -25.80
CA ALA A 140 -26.94 -5.77 -25.77
C ALA A 140 -25.63 -5.34 -25.03
N THR A 141 -25.20 -4.10 -25.22
CA THR A 141 -24.04 -3.57 -24.51
C THR A 141 -24.31 -3.45 -23.01
N GLN A 142 -25.47 -2.91 -22.63
CA GLN A 142 -25.89 -2.79 -21.23
C GLN A 142 -26.07 -4.16 -20.55
N ALA A 143 -26.60 -5.15 -21.24
CA ALA A 143 -26.69 -6.52 -20.73
C ALA A 143 -25.32 -7.14 -20.49
N ASN A 144 -24.36 -6.95 -21.41
CA ASN A 144 -22.99 -7.43 -21.27
C ASN A 144 -22.25 -6.75 -20.10
N VAL A 145 -22.41 -5.43 -19.95
CA VAL A 145 -21.84 -4.66 -18.83
C VAL A 145 -22.40 -5.14 -17.50
N THR A 146 -23.72 -5.34 -17.41
CA THR A 146 -24.38 -5.88 -16.22
C THR A 146 -23.85 -7.27 -15.86
N ALA A 147 -23.71 -8.16 -16.84
CA ALA A 147 -23.15 -9.49 -16.62
C ALA A 147 -21.72 -9.47 -16.11
N LEU A 148 -20.87 -8.59 -16.65
CA LEU A 148 -19.48 -8.45 -16.18
C LEU A 148 -19.40 -7.83 -14.79
N SER A 149 -20.21 -6.82 -14.50
CA SER A 149 -20.30 -6.21 -13.17
C SER A 149 -20.76 -7.23 -12.12
N SER A 150 -21.76 -8.07 -12.42
CA SER A 150 -22.24 -9.11 -11.50
C SER A 150 -21.20 -10.22 -11.24
N ARG A 151 -20.21 -10.36 -12.12
CA ARG A 151 -19.06 -11.26 -11.97
C ARG A 151 -17.84 -10.58 -11.32
N GLY A 152 -18.00 -9.35 -10.80
CA GLY A 152 -16.97 -8.65 -10.06
C GLY A 152 -16.09 -7.69 -10.89
N ALA A 153 -16.33 -7.54 -12.20
CA ALA A 153 -15.59 -6.56 -12.98
C ALA A 153 -16.00 -5.12 -12.60
N ARG A 154 -15.02 -4.25 -12.34
CA ARG A 154 -15.22 -2.83 -12.07
C ARG A 154 -15.34 -2.05 -13.38
N ILE A 155 -16.51 -1.49 -13.66
CA ILE A 155 -16.72 -0.61 -14.81
C ILE A 155 -16.45 0.83 -14.42
N VAL A 156 -15.61 1.54 -15.21
CA VAL A 156 -15.19 2.93 -14.94
C VAL A 156 -15.60 3.82 -16.10
N GLY A 157 -16.67 4.54 -15.94
CA GLY A 157 -17.29 5.32 -16.99
C GLY A 157 -18.29 4.50 -17.83
N PRO A 158 -18.53 4.87 -19.12
CA PRO A 158 -17.90 5.97 -19.84
C PRO A 158 -18.35 7.35 -19.34
N ALA A 159 -17.52 8.37 -19.60
CA ALA A 159 -17.85 9.75 -19.28
C ALA A 159 -18.74 10.40 -20.39
N HIS A 160 -19.47 11.44 -20.01
CA HIS A 160 -20.20 12.30 -20.94
C HIS A 160 -19.23 13.37 -21.52
N GLY A 161 -19.39 13.72 -22.79
CA GLY A 161 -18.63 14.77 -23.46
C GLY A 161 -18.55 14.61 -24.96
N SER A 162 -17.70 15.41 -25.61
CA SER A 162 -17.51 15.40 -27.06
C SER A 162 -16.93 14.07 -27.54
N LEU A 163 -17.52 13.50 -28.56
CA LEU A 163 -17.16 12.26 -29.22
C LEU A 163 -16.39 12.50 -30.52
N ALA A 164 -15.75 11.46 -31.04
CA ALA A 164 -14.91 11.58 -32.25
C ALA A 164 -15.73 11.92 -33.52
N ALA A 165 -17.01 11.69 -33.55
CA ALA A 165 -17.89 12.05 -34.64
C ALA A 165 -18.35 13.53 -34.62
N GLY A 166 -17.96 14.29 -33.59
CA GLY A 166 -18.30 15.71 -33.43
C GLY A 166 -19.59 15.96 -32.64
N ASP A 167 -20.26 14.92 -32.20
CA ASP A 167 -21.43 14.97 -31.34
C ASP A 167 -21.01 14.92 -29.84
N GLU A 168 -21.98 15.15 -28.96
CA GLU A 168 -21.81 15.09 -27.50
C GLU A 168 -22.71 14.01 -26.91
N GLY A 169 -22.15 13.23 -25.98
CA GLY A 169 -22.90 12.16 -25.35
C GLY A 169 -22.08 11.29 -24.40
N THR A 170 -22.72 10.27 -23.85
CA THR A 170 -22.08 9.29 -22.95
C THR A 170 -21.40 8.20 -23.77
N GLY A 171 -20.07 8.15 -23.76
CA GLY A 171 -19.32 7.14 -24.56
C GLY A 171 -17.81 7.38 -24.53
N ARG A 172 -17.38 8.53 -24.02
CA ARG A 172 -15.97 8.91 -23.90
C ARG A 172 -15.30 8.09 -22.79
N MET A 173 -14.11 7.53 -23.07
CA MET A 173 -13.32 6.89 -22.03
C MET A 173 -13.04 7.86 -20.89
N THR A 174 -13.22 7.39 -19.65
CA THR A 174 -12.82 8.12 -18.44
C THR A 174 -11.35 8.53 -18.51
N GLU A 175 -11.01 9.66 -17.92
CA GLU A 175 -9.61 10.13 -17.91
C GLU A 175 -8.71 9.13 -17.17
N PRO A 176 -7.43 9.01 -17.58
CA PRO A 176 -6.50 8.02 -17.04
C PRO A 176 -6.37 8.05 -15.52
N GLU A 177 -6.49 9.24 -14.91
CA GLU A 177 -6.43 9.44 -13.46
C GLU A 177 -7.62 8.76 -12.74
N GLY A 178 -8.83 8.83 -13.33
CA GLY A 178 -10.01 8.16 -12.77
C GLY A 178 -9.93 6.63 -12.91
N ILE A 179 -9.31 6.13 -13.98
CA ILE A 179 -9.05 4.70 -14.15
C ILE A 179 -8.02 4.22 -13.13
N LEU A 180 -6.93 4.99 -12.94
CA LEU A 180 -5.91 4.73 -11.94
C LEU A 180 -6.51 4.62 -10.53
N GLN A 181 -7.36 5.58 -10.14
CA GLN A 181 -8.03 5.56 -8.84
C GLN A 181 -8.90 4.31 -8.67
N ALA A 182 -9.68 3.94 -9.67
CA ALA A 182 -10.51 2.73 -9.60
C ALA A 182 -9.67 1.45 -9.48
N MET A 183 -8.48 1.39 -10.06
CA MET A 183 -7.56 0.27 -9.88
C MET A 183 -7.01 0.22 -8.44
N GLU A 184 -6.66 1.36 -7.86
CA GLU A 184 -6.23 1.47 -6.46
C GLU A 184 -7.37 1.01 -5.52
N ASP A 185 -8.61 1.43 -5.77
CA ASP A 185 -9.80 1.04 -4.98
C ASP A 185 -10.06 -0.49 -5.02
N VAL A 186 -9.93 -1.10 -6.21
CA VAL A 186 -10.16 -2.56 -6.38
C VAL A 186 -9.08 -3.38 -5.68
N LEU A 187 -7.82 -2.94 -5.79
CA LEU A 187 -6.71 -3.59 -5.10
C LEU A 187 -6.85 -3.50 -3.59
N ALA A 188 -7.24 -2.33 -3.08
CA ALA A 188 -7.51 -2.16 -1.65
C ALA A 188 -8.65 -3.07 -1.17
N ALA A 189 -9.74 -3.16 -1.95
CA ALA A 189 -10.88 -4.01 -1.59
C ALA A 189 -10.60 -5.53 -1.68
N ALA A 190 -9.63 -5.95 -2.48
CA ALA A 190 -9.22 -7.35 -2.63
C ALA A 190 -8.11 -7.77 -1.66
N GLY A 191 -7.61 -6.86 -0.84
CA GLY A 191 -6.56 -7.14 0.15
C GLY A 191 -7.07 -8.04 1.29
N ASP A 192 -6.18 -8.85 1.85
CA ASP A 192 -6.46 -9.75 2.97
C ASP A 192 -6.64 -9.05 4.33
N LEU A 193 -6.38 -7.74 4.38
CA LEU A 193 -6.70 -6.85 5.51
C LEU A 193 -7.90 -5.93 5.20
N ALA A 194 -8.65 -6.19 4.10
CA ALA A 194 -9.81 -5.38 3.76
C ALA A 194 -10.88 -5.47 4.84
N GLY A 195 -11.44 -4.31 5.19
CA GLY A 195 -12.45 -4.19 6.25
C GLY A 195 -11.90 -4.11 7.67
N THR A 196 -10.58 -4.27 7.87
CA THR A 196 -9.95 -4.11 9.19
C THR A 196 -9.53 -2.66 9.46
N ARG A 197 -9.50 -2.28 10.74
CA ARG A 197 -9.01 -0.98 11.23
C ARG A 197 -7.72 -1.18 12.00
N ILE A 198 -6.64 -0.58 11.53
CA ILE A 198 -5.30 -0.78 12.09
C ILE A 198 -4.71 0.57 12.52
N VAL A 199 -4.29 0.68 13.77
CA VAL A 199 -3.53 1.83 14.27
C VAL A 199 -2.04 1.51 14.19
N VAL A 200 -1.24 2.39 13.61
CA VAL A 200 0.21 2.27 13.56
C VAL A 200 0.84 3.51 14.18
N SER A 201 1.71 3.33 15.17
CA SER A 201 2.54 4.44 15.67
C SER A 201 3.90 4.45 14.98
N ALA A 202 4.45 5.64 14.71
CA ALA A 202 5.73 5.79 14.01
C ALA A 202 6.52 7.03 14.49
N GLY A 203 7.83 6.99 14.31
CA GLY A 203 8.70 8.10 14.66
C GLY A 203 9.10 8.14 16.14
N PRO A 204 9.95 9.10 16.53
CA PRO A 204 10.30 9.35 17.92
C PRO A 204 9.26 10.18 18.63
N THR A 205 9.35 10.30 19.95
CA THR A 205 8.75 11.42 20.70
C THR A 205 9.84 12.38 21.15
N TRP A 206 9.49 13.65 21.26
CA TRP A 206 10.38 14.71 21.74
C TRP A 206 9.84 15.28 23.05
N GLU A 207 10.59 15.07 24.13
CA GLU A 207 10.23 15.49 25.47
C GLU A 207 10.92 16.82 25.77
N PRO A 208 10.22 17.95 25.81
CA PRO A 208 10.86 19.26 25.88
C PRO A 208 11.59 19.49 27.20
N ILE A 209 12.82 20.00 27.11
CA ILE A 209 13.59 20.57 28.22
C ILE A 209 13.28 22.06 28.31
N ASP A 210 13.27 22.73 27.16
CA ASP A 210 12.91 24.14 26.97
C ASP A 210 12.40 24.32 25.51
N PRO A 211 11.95 25.50 25.06
CA PRO A 211 11.46 25.70 23.69
C PRO A 211 12.43 25.37 22.56
N VAL A 212 13.68 25.06 22.87
CA VAL A 212 14.77 24.81 21.90
C VAL A 212 15.32 23.38 21.97
N ARG A 213 15.32 22.78 23.17
CA ARG A 213 15.99 21.49 23.44
C ARG A 213 15.01 20.46 23.96
N PHE A 214 15.24 19.20 23.60
CA PHE A 214 14.42 18.06 23.99
C PHE A 214 15.26 16.81 24.25
N VAL A 215 14.68 15.84 24.95
CA VAL A 215 15.13 14.45 25.03
C VAL A 215 14.30 13.62 24.04
N GLY A 216 14.93 12.70 23.31
CA GLY A 216 14.22 11.85 22.36
C GLY A 216 15.12 10.78 21.75
N ASN A 217 14.50 9.82 21.05
CA ASN A 217 15.17 8.70 20.41
C ASN A 217 15.59 9.04 18.96
N ARG A 218 16.60 8.35 18.43
CA ARG A 218 17.11 8.54 17.04
C ARG A 218 16.27 7.84 15.98
N SER A 219 14.97 7.73 16.17
CA SER A 219 14.08 7.09 15.20
C SER A 219 13.77 8.03 14.04
N THR A 220 13.62 7.45 12.84
CA THR A 220 13.20 8.17 11.63
C THR A 220 11.74 7.88 11.25
N GLY A 221 11.08 6.92 11.93
CA GLY A 221 9.73 6.48 11.61
C GLY A 221 9.61 5.53 10.42
N LYS A 222 10.69 5.26 9.67
CA LYS A 222 10.67 4.47 8.43
C LYS A 222 9.97 3.10 8.58
N MET A 223 10.17 2.39 9.72
CA MET A 223 9.57 1.07 9.93
C MET A 223 8.06 1.16 10.09
N GLY A 224 7.58 2.05 10.98
CA GLY A 224 6.13 2.28 11.13
C GLY A 224 5.48 2.78 9.84
N PHE A 225 6.19 3.60 9.05
CA PHE A 225 5.70 4.05 7.75
C PHE A 225 5.60 2.89 6.75
N ALA A 226 6.55 1.95 6.75
CA ALA A 226 6.50 0.77 5.91
C ALA A 226 5.30 -0.13 6.28
N VAL A 227 5.07 -0.37 7.58
CA VAL A 227 3.90 -1.16 8.05
C VAL A 227 2.58 -0.47 7.69
N ALA A 228 2.48 0.84 7.91
CA ALA A 228 1.26 1.59 7.59
C ALA A 228 0.96 1.59 6.08
N ALA A 229 1.99 1.71 5.23
CA ALA A 229 1.85 1.65 3.78
C ALA A 229 1.43 0.24 3.30
N GLU A 230 2.03 -0.81 3.86
CA GLU A 230 1.71 -2.19 3.54
C GLU A 230 0.28 -2.55 3.96
N ALA A 231 -0.09 -2.27 5.22
CA ALA A 231 -1.44 -2.53 5.72
C ALA A 231 -2.52 -1.78 4.89
N PHE A 232 -2.27 -0.50 4.58
CA PHE A 232 -3.14 0.28 3.69
C PHE A 232 -3.22 -0.32 2.29
N GLY A 233 -2.08 -0.74 1.72
CA GLY A 233 -2.01 -1.40 0.41
C GLY A 233 -2.74 -2.75 0.36
N ARG A 234 -2.97 -3.37 1.52
CA ARG A 234 -3.75 -4.62 1.71
C ARG A 234 -5.19 -4.37 2.13
N GLY A 235 -5.67 -3.13 2.04
CA GLY A 235 -7.08 -2.76 2.19
C GLY A 235 -7.51 -2.37 3.60
N ALA A 236 -6.60 -2.32 4.58
CA ALA A 236 -6.93 -1.87 5.93
C ALA A 236 -7.24 -0.35 5.96
N ALA A 237 -8.20 0.04 6.80
CA ALA A 237 -8.36 1.43 7.20
C ALA A 237 -7.27 1.76 8.26
N VAL A 238 -6.23 2.51 7.85
CA VAL A 238 -5.07 2.75 8.70
C VAL A 238 -5.10 4.14 9.31
N THR A 239 -5.00 4.23 10.65
CA THR A 239 -4.68 5.46 11.39
C THR A 239 -3.20 5.45 11.75
N LEU A 240 -2.43 6.43 11.25
CA LEU A 240 -1.00 6.55 11.47
C LEU A 240 -0.69 7.69 12.43
N VAL A 241 -0.33 7.36 13.67
CA VAL A 241 0.08 8.30 14.71
C VAL A 241 1.58 8.55 14.61
N VAL A 242 1.99 9.79 14.30
CA VAL A 242 3.36 10.11 13.90
C VAL A 242 3.99 11.13 14.84
N GLY A 243 5.10 10.76 15.45
CA GLY A 243 6.00 11.66 16.13
C GLY A 243 6.84 12.53 15.17
N PRO A 244 7.62 13.50 15.69
CA PRO A 244 8.39 14.42 14.87
C PRO A 244 9.46 13.70 14.03
N GLY A 245 9.73 14.19 12.82
CA GLY A 245 10.73 13.60 11.95
C GLY A 245 10.85 14.33 10.62
N THR A 246 11.88 13.96 9.84
CA THR A 246 12.18 14.54 8.52
C THR A 246 11.72 13.66 7.36
N VAL A 247 11.33 12.42 7.64
CA VAL A 247 10.81 11.51 6.62
C VAL A 247 9.31 11.74 6.48
N GLU A 248 8.85 11.93 5.25
CA GLU A 248 7.42 12.11 4.97
C GLU A 248 6.64 10.81 5.17
N PRO A 249 5.49 10.84 5.88
CA PRO A 249 4.59 9.71 5.99
C PRO A 249 4.05 9.24 4.64
N PRO A 250 3.66 7.96 4.49
CA PRO A 250 3.00 7.47 3.28
C PRO A 250 1.64 8.15 3.06
N ALA A 251 1.27 8.33 1.80
CA ALA A 251 -0.08 8.75 1.43
C ALA A 251 -1.08 7.59 1.65
N GLY A 252 -2.32 7.93 1.94
CA GLY A 252 -3.44 6.99 2.11
C GLY A 252 -3.90 6.84 3.57
N PRO A 253 -3.05 6.47 4.53
CA PRO A 253 -3.42 6.43 5.94
C PRO A 253 -3.93 7.77 6.49
N THR A 254 -4.90 7.71 7.41
CA THR A 254 -5.32 8.88 8.19
C THR A 254 -4.20 9.28 9.15
N LEU A 255 -3.71 10.51 9.04
CA LEU A 255 -2.52 10.98 9.76
C LEU A 255 -2.89 11.76 11.02
N VAL A 256 -2.35 11.34 12.17
CA VAL A 256 -2.42 12.05 13.46
C VAL A 256 -1.01 12.43 13.87
N ARG A 257 -0.69 13.73 13.92
CA ARG A 257 0.64 14.21 14.32
C ARG A 257 0.68 14.51 15.81
N VAL A 258 1.75 14.05 16.45
CA VAL A 258 2.00 14.22 17.88
C VAL A 258 3.46 14.64 18.11
N THR A 259 3.79 15.14 19.29
CA THR A 259 5.16 15.55 19.63
C THR A 259 5.71 14.77 20.82
N THR A 260 4.93 14.62 21.87
CA THR A 260 5.37 14.03 23.15
C THR A 260 4.82 12.60 23.32
N ALA A 261 5.42 11.86 24.25
CA ALA A 261 4.96 10.54 24.66
C ALA A 261 3.50 10.56 25.17
N ASP A 262 3.11 11.61 25.89
CA ASP A 262 1.75 11.73 26.41
C ASP A 262 0.73 12.05 25.31
N GLU A 263 1.10 12.85 24.32
CA GLU A 263 0.26 13.08 23.13
C GLU A 263 0.13 11.79 22.30
N MET A 264 1.22 11.06 22.08
CA MET A 264 1.20 9.78 21.35
C MET A 264 0.33 8.76 22.09
N ARG A 265 0.47 8.69 23.42
CA ARG A 265 -0.35 7.82 24.25
C ARG A 265 -1.84 8.10 24.05
N ARG A 266 -2.26 9.35 24.19
CA ARG A 266 -3.67 9.76 24.00
C ARG A 266 -4.17 9.40 22.62
N ALA A 267 -3.44 9.81 21.58
CA ALA A 267 -3.85 9.58 20.19
C ALA A 267 -3.93 8.08 19.84
N VAL A 268 -3.02 7.26 20.37
CA VAL A 268 -3.04 5.81 20.14
C VAL A 268 -4.20 5.16 20.88
N LEU A 269 -4.44 5.51 22.17
CA LEU A 269 -5.53 4.93 22.96
C LEU A 269 -6.89 5.31 22.37
N ASP A 270 -7.09 6.58 22.01
CA ASP A 270 -8.33 7.05 21.38
C ASP A 270 -8.61 6.32 20.07
N ALA A 271 -7.56 6.13 19.22
CA ALA A 271 -7.72 5.41 17.96
C ALA A 271 -7.88 3.89 18.15
N ALA A 272 -7.36 3.32 19.24
CA ALA A 272 -7.45 1.89 19.55
C ALA A 272 -8.85 1.44 19.99
N GLU A 273 -9.72 2.33 20.45
CA GLU A 273 -11.09 1.99 20.89
C GLU A 273 -11.91 1.27 19.80
N GLU A 274 -11.64 1.60 18.54
CA GLU A 274 -12.33 1.01 17.40
C GLU A 274 -11.42 0.17 16.50
N ALA A 275 -10.16 -0.10 16.91
CA ALA A 275 -9.18 -0.79 16.09
C ALA A 275 -9.19 -2.30 16.32
N ASP A 276 -9.07 -3.06 15.23
CA ASP A 276 -8.89 -4.51 15.26
C ASP A 276 -7.43 -4.87 15.61
N ALA A 277 -6.46 -3.99 15.26
CA ALA A 277 -5.06 -4.17 15.62
C ALA A 277 -4.34 -2.84 15.89
N VAL A 278 -3.33 -2.88 16.77
CA VAL A 278 -2.41 -1.76 17.04
C VAL A 278 -0.97 -2.21 16.87
N VAL A 279 -0.21 -1.49 16.03
CA VAL A 279 1.22 -1.71 15.80
C VAL A 279 2.02 -0.58 16.42
N MET A 280 2.70 -0.86 17.52
CA MET A 280 3.52 0.09 18.26
C MET A 280 4.96 0.10 17.74
N ALA A 281 5.21 0.77 16.59
CA ALA A 281 6.52 0.89 15.98
C ALA A 281 7.22 2.22 16.29
N ALA A 282 6.57 3.13 17.01
CA ALA A 282 7.17 4.37 17.47
C ALA A 282 8.27 4.13 18.51
N ALA A 283 9.34 4.92 18.45
CA ALA A 283 10.38 4.98 19.48
C ALA A 283 9.99 6.02 20.53
N VAL A 284 9.04 5.67 21.38
CA VAL A 284 8.59 6.51 22.50
C VAL A 284 9.73 6.67 23.50
N ALA A 285 9.94 7.88 24.01
CA ALA A 285 10.97 8.11 25.02
C ALA A 285 10.52 7.49 26.37
N ASP A 286 11.39 6.70 26.99
CA ASP A 286 11.15 6.05 28.30
C ASP A 286 11.16 7.07 29.44
N PHE A 287 11.78 8.21 29.24
CA PHE A 287 11.92 9.27 30.24
C PHE A 287 11.62 10.64 29.63
N ARG A 288 11.04 11.53 30.45
CA ARG A 288 10.82 12.94 30.12
C ARG A 288 11.36 13.84 31.23
N PRO A 289 11.70 15.11 30.94
CA PRO A 289 11.96 16.09 31.99
C PRO A 289 10.76 16.18 32.94
N GLU A 290 11.02 16.25 34.25
CA GLU A 290 9.99 16.43 35.28
C GLU A 290 9.21 17.74 35.04
N THR A 291 9.93 18.80 34.66
CA THR A 291 9.38 20.10 34.26
C THR A 291 10.11 20.62 33.04
N ALA A 292 9.38 21.15 32.07
CA ALA A 292 9.93 21.91 30.96
C ALA A 292 9.98 23.40 31.30
N ALA A 293 11.04 24.07 30.92
CA ALA A 293 11.16 25.51 31.10
C ALA A 293 10.40 26.27 29.99
N ASP A 294 9.60 27.29 30.36
CA ASP A 294 8.84 28.12 29.41
C ASP A 294 9.72 29.00 28.52
N ALA A 295 10.98 29.25 28.94
CA ALA A 295 11.95 30.04 28.20
C ALA A 295 13.28 29.30 28.04
N LYS A 296 14.01 29.63 26.97
CA LYS A 296 15.33 29.04 26.71
C LYS A 296 16.27 29.23 27.90
N ILE A 297 16.81 28.15 28.43
CA ILE A 297 17.78 28.15 29.53
C ILE A 297 19.10 28.78 29.05
N LYS A 298 19.54 29.88 29.70
CA LYS A 298 20.73 30.64 29.31
C LYS A 298 22.00 30.03 29.88
N LYS A 299 23.11 30.11 29.14
CA LYS A 299 24.43 29.55 29.52
C LYS A 299 25.06 30.21 30.76
N ASN A 300 24.74 31.47 31.04
CA ASN A 300 25.32 32.25 32.13
C ASN A 300 24.89 31.78 33.53
N HIS A 301 23.96 30.85 33.66
CA HIS A 301 23.58 30.23 34.94
C HIS A 301 24.25 28.86 35.19
N GLY A 302 25.27 28.52 34.41
CA GLY A 302 25.94 27.21 34.46
C GLY A 302 25.20 26.10 33.69
N PRO A 303 25.70 24.85 33.66
CA PRO A 303 25.05 23.72 33.01
C PRO A 303 23.76 23.36 33.74
N PRO A 304 22.62 23.26 33.03
CA PRO A 304 21.35 22.89 33.65
C PRO A 304 21.36 21.43 34.12
N GLN A 305 20.85 21.16 35.30
CA GLN A 305 20.51 19.81 35.74
C GLN A 305 19.07 19.50 35.31
N VAL A 306 18.90 18.47 34.48
CA VAL A 306 17.58 18.02 34.01
C VAL A 306 17.21 16.75 34.80
N ARG A 307 16.25 16.86 35.70
CA ARG A 307 15.69 15.68 36.37
C ARG A 307 14.73 14.99 35.43
N LEU A 308 14.95 13.68 35.20
CA LEU A 308 14.13 12.85 34.36
C LEU A 308 13.16 12.00 35.20
N VAL A 309 11.93 11.86 34.73
CA VAL A 309 10.90 10.97 35.26
C VAL A 309 10.43 10.00 34.18
N PRO A 310 10.00 8.79 34.55
CA PRO A 310 9.52 7.81 33.56
C PRO A 310 8.25 8.29 32.86
N THR A 311 8.10 7.93 31.60
CA THR A 311 6.86 8.06 30.82
C THR A 311 5.94 6.87 31.04
N ARG A 312 4.69 6.95 30.60
CA ARG A 312 3.75 5.82 30.69
C ARG A 312 4.02 4.81 29.56
N ASP A 313 3.83 3.55 29.89
CA ASP A 313 4.00 2.43 28.95
C ASP A 313 2.71 2.17 28.17
N ILE A 314 2.63 2.76 26.96
CA ILE A 314 1.43 2.69 26.10
C ILE A 314 1.05 1.23 25.78
N LEU A 315 2.05 0.40 25.45
CA LEU A 315 1.80 -0.99 25.05
C LEU A 315 1.27 -1.82 26.21
N ALA A 316 1.74 -1.58 27.44
CA ALA A 316 1.23 -2.25 28.63
C ALA A 316 -0.21 -1.79 28.97
N GLU A 317 -0.55 -0.51 28.75
CA GLU A 317 -1.92 -0.02 28.92
C GLU A 317 -2.87 -0.67 27.93
N LEU A 318 -2.49 -0.77 26.63
CA LEU A 318 -3.26 -1.45 25.58
C LEU A 318 -3.47 -2.94 25.90
N GLY A 319 -2.42 -3.65 26.35
CA GLY A 319 -2.50 -5.07 26.70
C GLY A 319 -3.45 -5.40 27.84
N SER A 320 -3.84 -4.39 28.62
CA SER A 320 -4.79 -4.52 29.73
C SER A 320 -6.24 -4.24 29.33
N ALA A 321 -6.50 -3.74 28.10
CA ALA A 321 -7.76 -3.07 27.76
C ALA A 321 -8.72 -3.90 26.88
N GLY A 322 -8.32 -5.06 26.29
CA GLY A 322 -9.29 -5.82 25.48
C GLY A 322 -8.73 -6.78 24.43
N ASP A 323 -9.57 -7.13 23.45
CA ASP A 323 -9.34 -8.17 22.43
C ASP A 323 -8.58 -7.68 21.18
N THR A 324 -8.08 -6.44 21.18
CA THR A 324 -7.32 -5.86 20.06
C THR A 324 -5.99 -6.59 19.86
N VAL A 325 -5.66 -6.95 18.62
CA VAL A 325 -4.38 -7.59 18.30
C VAL A 325 -3.24 -6.56 18.43
N LEU A 326 -2.27 -6.87 19.31
CA LEU A 326 -1.16 -5.96 19.60
C LEU A 326 0.15 -6.45 18.99
N VAL A 327 0.84 -5.56 18.29
CA VAL A 327 2.19 -5.79 17.78
C VAL A 327 3.14 -4.79 18.42
N GLY A 328 4.12 -5.31 19.17
CA GLY A 328 5.18 -4.52 19.79
C GLY A 328 6.49 -4.58 19.02
N PHE A 329 7.35 -3.60 19.26
CA PHE A 329 8.74 -3.61 18.80
C PHE A 329 9.68 -3.55 20.00
N ALA A 330 10.78 -4.30 19.93
CA ALA A 330 11.84 -4.31 20.93
C ALA A 330 13.19 -4.17 20.25
N ALA A 331 13.94 -3.13 20.63
CA ALA A 331 15.32 -2.91 20.19
C ALA A 331 16.24 -3.48 21.27
N GLU A 332 17.03 -4.49 20.90
CA GLU A 332 17.91 -5.21 21.82
C GLU A 332 19.35 -5.20 21.31
N THR A 333 20.31 -5.16 22.24
CA THR A 333 21.75 -5.22 21.91
C THR A 333 22.32 -6.62 22.10
N GLU A 334 21.71 -7.44 22.96
CA GLU A 334 22.16 -8.79 23.31
C GLU A 334 20.95 -9.71 23.58
N ASN A 335 21.11 -11.01 23.34
CA ASN A 335 20.09 -12.03 23.61
C ASN A 335 18.69 -11.70 23.05
N VAL A 336 18.66 -11.15 21.81
CA VAL A 336 17.49 -10.52 21.19
C VAL A 336 16.21 -11.36 21.28
N GLU A 337 16.28 -12.65 20.91
CA GLU A 337 15.09 -13.53 20.91
C GLU A 337 14.61 -13.85 22.34
N ALA A 338 15.54 -14.11 23.28
CA ALA A 338 15.18 -14.41 24.68
C ALA A 338 14.55 -13.19 25.38
N SER A 339 15.18 -12.02 25.24
CA SER A 339 14.66 -10.75 25.78
C SER A 339 13.32 -10.38 25.12
N GLY A 340 13.21 -10.59 23.81
CA GLY A 340 11.97 -10.39 23.08
C GLY A 340 10.84 -11.30 23.57
N ARG A 341 11.12 -12.59 23.82
CA ARG A 341 10.14 -13.54 24.33
C ARG A 341 9.63 -13.18 25.73
N GLU A 342 10.51 -12.69 26.60
CA GLU A 342 10.12 -12.17 27.91
C GLU A 342 9.22 -10.95 27.78
N LYS A 343 9.59 -9.99 26.92
CA LYS A 343 8.80 -8.78 26.66
C LYS A 343 7.42 -9.11 26.08
N LEU A 344 7.34 -10.05 25.11
CA LEU A 344 6.09 -10.52 24.52
C LEU A 344 5.10 -10.97 25.61
N ARG A 345 5.56 -11.83 26.53
CA ARG A 345 4.72 -12.34 27.63
C ARG A 345 4.34 -11.24 28.61
N ARG A 346 5.31 -10.40 29.01
CA ARG A 346 5.09 -9.35 30.01
C ARG A 346 4.14 -8.27 29.54
N LYS A 347 4.15 -7.96 28.23
CA LYS A 347 3.30 -6.93 27.62
C LYS A 347 1.95 -7.48 27.14
N GLY A 348 1.75 -8.80 27.11
CA GLY A 348 0.52 -9.43 26.64
C GLY A 348 0.24 -9.20 25.17
N VAL A 349 1.29 -9.08 24.33
CA VAL A 349 1.13 -8.81 22.89
C VAL A 349 1.10 -10.11 22.09
N GLN A 350 0.37 -10.12 20.98
CA GLN A 350 0.27 -11.27 20.07
C GLN A 350 1.52 -11.42 19.21
N LEU A 351 2.14 -10.31 18.81
CA LEU A 351 3.39 -10.31 18.04
C LEU A 351 4.39 -9.34 18.65
N LEU A 352 5.67 -9.72 18.64
CA LEU A 352 6.78 -8.83 18.99
C LEU A 352 7.87 -8.92 17.93
N VAL A 353 8.19 -7.80 17.33
CA VAL A 353 9.33 -7.66 16.41
C VAL A 353 10.56 -7.32 17.26
N ALA A 354 11.43 -8.30 17.45
CA ALA A 354 12.69 -8.15 18.18
C ALA A 354 13.82 -7.84 17.20
N ASN A 355 14.29 -6.59 17.16
CA ASN A 355 15.36 -6.15 16.27
C ASN A 355 16.69 -5.94 17.01
N GLU A 356 17.78 -6.40 16.39
CA GLU A 356 19.15 -6.18 16.86
C GLU A 356 19.57 -4.76 16.52
N VAL A 357 20.00 -4.00 17.52
CA VAL A 357 20.52 -2.63 17.36
C VAL A 357 21.96 -2.55 17.86
N GLY A 358 22.71 -1.54 17.39
CA GLY A 358 24.11 -1.30 17.83
C GLY A 358 25.18 -1.84 16.88
N ARG A 359 24.81 -2.47 15.75
CA ARG A 359 25.74 -2.81 14.67
C ARG A 359 25.73 -1.73 13.59
N GLU A 360 26.90 -1.50 12.99
CA GLU A 360 27.06 -0.57 11.87
C GLU A 360 26.22 -1.02 10.68
N GLY A 361 25.38 -0.13 10.12
CA GLY A 361 24.51 -0.41 8.97
C GLY A 361 23.12 -0.99 9.31
N THR A 362 22.80 -1.25 10.58
CA THR A 362 21.48 -1.76 11.00
C THR A 362 20.83 -0.85 12.06
N GLY A 363 19.49 -0.90 12.16
CA GLY A 363 18.71 -0.20 13.20
C GLY A 363 18.19 1.16 12.79
N PHE A 364 18.20 2.13 13.72
CA PHE A 364 17.60 3.44 13.51
C PHE A 364 18.25 4.20 12.35
N GLY A 365 17.42 4.59 11.35
CA GLY A 365 17.84 5.34 10.17
C GLY A 365 18.31 4.49 8.98
N SER A 366 18.63 3.21 9.17
CA SER A 366 18.96 2.27 8.09
C SER A 366 17.73 1.90 7.25
N ASP A 367 17.94 1.40 6.03
CA ASP A 367 16.90 0.84 5.16
C ASP A 367 16.69 -0.67 5.41
N THR A 368 17.58 -1.30 6.18
CA THR A 368 17.50 -2.70 6.60
C THR A 368 17.45 -2.82 8.12
N ASP A 369 16.84 -3.91 8.60
CA ASP A 369 16.80 -4.32 10.00
C ASP A 369 17.17 -5.80 10.10
N ARG A 370 17.87 -6.20 11.16
CA ARG A 370 18.04 -7.60 11.52
C ARG A 370 17.08 -7.92 12.66
N ALA A 371 16.05 -8.69 12.35
CA ALA A 371 14.94 -8.90 13.27
C ALA A 371 14.35 -10.31 13.21
N ALA A 372 13.74 -10.75 14.34
CA ALA A 372 12.86 -11.88 14.44
C ALA A 372 11.43 -11.40 14.71
N ILE A 373 10.41 -12.11 14.22
CA ILE A 373 9.02 -11.89 14.60
C ILE A 373 8.64 -13.03 15.56
N LEU A 374 8.43 -12.69 16.82
CA LEU A 374 8.02 -13.62 17.86
C LEU A 374 6.50 -13.57 18.02
N ALA A 375 5.86 -14.71 18.07
CA ALA A 375 4.40 -14.83 18.15
C ALA A 375 3.95 -15.53 19.44
N ALA A 376 2.82 -15.13 19.99
CA ALA A 376 2.24 -15.73 21.18
C ALA A 376 1.76 -17.18 20.92
N ASP A 377 1.33 -17.47 19.69
CA ASP A 377 0.93 -18.81 19.22
C ASP A 377 2.11 -19.74 18.91
N GLY A 378 3.35 -19.24 18.98
CA GLY A 378 4.58 -19.98 18.72
C GLY A 378 4.98 -20.08 17.25
N GLU A 379 4.21 -19.51 16.31
CA GLU A 379 4.59 -19.44 14.90
C GLU A 379 5.58 -18.29 14.64
N ASP A 380 6.80 -18.44 15.12
CA ASP A 380 7.85 -17.46 15.01
C ASP A 380 8.43 -17.39 13.60
N VAL A 381 8.94 -16.21 13.24
CA VAL A 381 9.86 -16.05 12.11
C VAL A 381 11.25 -15.78 12.66
N SER A 382 12.18 -16.68 12.35
CA SER A 382 13.55 -16.64 12.87
C SER A 382 14.29 -15.36 12.48
N MET A 383 15.30 -15.02 13.30
CA MET A 383 16.20 -13.89 13.09
C MET A 383 16.85 -13.92 11.71
N ARG A 384 16.63 -12.89 10.91
CA ARG A 384 17.30 -12.66 9.61
C ARG A 384 17.43 -11.19 9.29
N GLU A 385 18.16 -10.88 8.23
CA GLU A 385 18.21 -9.54 7.65
C GLU A 385 16.98 -9.33 6.76
N TRP A 386 16.41 -8.13 6.85
CA TRP A 386 15.20 -7.71 6.15
C TRP A 386 15.40 -6.32 5.58
N THR A 387 14.87 -6.05 4.42
CA THR A 387 14.50 -4.69 4.07
C THR A 387 13.23 -4.28 4.86
N LYS A 388 13.04 -2.99 5.11
CA LYS A 388 11.83 -2.54 5.83
C LYS A 388 10.51 -2.92 5.16
N PRO A 389 10.37 -2.87 3.82
CA PRO A 389 9.18 -3.39 3.14
C PRO A 389 8.95 -4.89 3.35
N GLU A 390 10.00 -5.72 3.26
CA GLU A 390 9.87 -7.17 3.51
C GLU A 390 9.44 -7.48 4.93
N LEU A 391 10.00 -6.78 5.92
CA LEU A 391 9.59 -6.94 7.32
C LEU A 391 8.15 -6.47 7.54
N ALA A 392 7.75 -5.36 6.92
CA ALA A 392 6.38 -4.86 6.96
C ALA A 392 5.38 -5.87 6.37
N SER A 393 5.72 -6.47 5.22
CA SER A 393 4.90 -7.51 4.59
C SER A 393 4.75 -8.72 5.50
N ALA A 394 5.85 -9.22 6.08
CA ALA A 394 5.81 -10.36 7.01
C ALA A 394 4.98 -10.07 8.29
N ILE A 395 5.03 -8.84 8.81
CA ILE A 395 4.18 -8.42 9.93
C ILE A 395 2.70 -8.42 9.51
N CYS A 396 2.38 -7.87 8.34
CA CYS A 396 1.01 -7.85 7.82
C CYS A 396 0.49 -9.26 7.49
N ASP A 397 1.33 -10.20 7.03
CA ASP A 397 0.97 -11.60 6.84
C ASP A 397 0.53 -12.26 8.16
N ARG A 398 1.23 -11.96 9.26
CA ARG A 398 0.87 -12.45 10.58
C ARG A 398 -0.40 -11.78 11.11
N LEU A 399 -0.55 -10.46 10.89
CA LEU A 399 -1.77 -9.73 11.26
C LEU A 399 -3.00 -10.28 10.54
N ALA A 400 -2.92 -10.53 9.23
CA ALA A 400 -4.03 -11.08 8.46
C ALA A 400 -4.50 -12.43 9.03
N LYS A 401 -3.56 -13.32 9.41
CA LYS A 401 -3.89 -14.60 10.05
C LYS A 401 -4.58 -14.42 11.41
N LEU A 402 -4.11 -13.49 12.24
CA LEU A 402 -4.66 -13.25 13.57
C LEU A 402 -6.03 -12.56 13.55
N LEU A 403 -6.33 -11.79 12.50
CA LEU A 403 -7.59 -11.06 12.33
C LEU A 403 -8.67 -11.87 11.58
N THR A 404 -8.32 -13.01 11.00
CA THR A 404 -9.25 -13.88 10.25
C THR A 404 -9.87 -15.00 11.12
N VAL A 405 -9.52 -15.08 12.38
CA VAL A 405 -9.99 -16.12 13.33
C VAL A 405 -11.27 -15.70 14.02
#